data_e97a570c8d9c0dff267039c45b32d6b1
#
_entry.id   e97a570c8d9c0dff267039c45b32d6b1
#
_cell.length_a   1.000
_cell.length_b   1.000
_cell.length_c   1.000
_cell.angle_alpha   90.00
_cell.angle_beta   90.00
_cell.angle_gamma   90.00
#
_symmetry.space_group_name_H-M   'P 1'
#
loop_
_entity.id
_entity.type
_entity.pdbx_description
1 polymer ?
#
loop_
_entity_poly.entity_id
_entity_poly.type
_entity_poly.pdbx_seq_one_letter_code
_entity_poly.pdbx_strand_id
1 'polypeptide(L)'
;MDTNCKREGLAKIYIDLCAKYIDKLKKYQTLVKRKIKANQVNELLSTISSSRISEEDAAVFLNKFDKAFLDLYPTFVQELNALLLPGQQITTKNDALTTELRIYALIRLGIKESSEIADLLFYSPQTIYNYRSAVKSRAINKDSFEADIAKICWVIR
;
A
#
# COMPACT_ATOMS: atom_id res chain seq x y z
N MET A 1 -17.88 -14.95 -11.08
CA MET A 1 -16.77 -14.23 -11.74
C MET A 1 -15.50 -15.01 -11.52
N ASP A 2 -14.90 -15.47 -12.61
CA ASP A 2 -13.82 -16.46 -12.60
C ASP A 2 -12.56 -15.93 -11.90
N THR A 3 -11.96 -16.74 -11.02
CA THR A 3 -10.73 -16.45 -10.28
C THR A 3 -9.55 -16.15 -11.23
N ASN A 4 -9.54 -16.74 -12.41
CA ASN A 4 -8.55 -16.47 -13.44
C ASN A 4 -8.65 -15.06 -14.01
N CYS A 5 -9.85 -14.56 -14.28
CA CYS A 5 -10.07 -13.19 -14.75
C CYS A 5 -9.58 -12.15 -13.73
N LYS A 6 -9.77 -12.43 -12.42
CA LYS A 6 -9.24 -11.56 -11.34
C LYS A 6 -7.72 -11.57 -11.28
N ARG A 7 -7.09 -12.74 -11.45
CA ARG A 7 -5.61 -12.88 -11.48
C ARG A 7 -4.99 -12.17 -12.69
N GLU A 8 -5.61 -12.31 -13.86
CA GLU A 8 -5.17 -11.61 -15.07
C GLU A 8 -5.31 -10.09 -14.94
N GLY A 9 -6.41 -9.61 -14.36
CA GLY A 9 -6.61 -8.20 -14.05
C GLY A 9 -5.53 -7.64 -13.13
N LEU A 10 -5.17 -8.39 -12.08
CA LEU A 10 -4.11 -8.02 -11.15
C LEU A 10 -2.74 -7.99 -11.83
N ALA A 11 -2.42 -9.03 -12.61
CA ALA A 11 -1.18 -9.10 -13.36
C ALA A 11 -1.02 -7.92 -14.32
N LYS A 12 -2.10 -7.53 -15.01
CA LYS A 12 -2.12 -6.36 -15.89
C LYS A 12 -1.83 -5.07 -15.14
N ILE A 13 -2.46 -4.86 -13.97
CA ILE A 13 -2.21 -3.70 -13.11
C ILE A 13 -0.74 -3.65 -12.68
N TYR A 14 -0.15 -4.79 -12.31
CA TYR A 14 1.28 -4.87 -11.95
C TYR A 14 2.19 -4.54 -13.12
N ILE A 15 1.91 -5.07 -14.31
CA ILE A 15 2.69 -4.78 -15.51
C ILE A 15 2.62 -3.29 -15.86
N ASP A 16 1.42 -2.68 -15.81
CA ASP A 16 1.24 -1.25 -16.08
C ASP A 16 1.98 -0.37 -15.07
N LEU A 17 1.96 -0.75 -13.78
CA LEU A 17 2.73 -0.08 -12.74
C LEU A 17 4.24 -0.19 -12.98
N CYS A 18 4.74 -1.38 -13.27
CA CYS A 18 6.16 -1.59 -13.58
C CYS A 18 6.60 -0.78 -14.79
N ALA A 19 5.81 -0.78 -15.87
CA ALA A 19 6.10 0.00 -17.07
C ALA A 19 6.18 1.51 -16.77
N LYS A 20 5.24 2.02 -15.95
CA LYS A 20 5.22 3.42 -15.54
C LYS A 20 6.45 3.79 -14.70
N TYR A 21 6.88 2.92 -13.78
CA TYR A 21 8.08 3.15 -12.98
C TYR A 21 9.35 3.10 -13.82
N ILE A 22 9.46 2.16 -14.77
CA ILE A 22 10.59 2.07 -15.70
C ILE A 22 10.69 3.34 -16.55
N ASP A 23 9.58 3.88 -17.04
CA ASP A 23 9.55 5.14 -17.78
C ASP A 23 10.03 6.33 -16.93
N LYS A 24 9.55 6.41 -15.68
CA LYS A 24 10.01 7.42 -14.71
C LYS A 24 11.52 7.31 -14.45
N LEU A 25 12.05 6.10 -14.24
CA LEU A 25 13.48 5.89 -14.04
C LEU A 25 14.31 6.32 -15.26
N LYS A 26 13.85 6.03 -16.48
CA LYS A 26 14.51 6.46 -17.72
C LYS A 26 14.55 7.99 -17.84
N LYS A 27 13.43 8.65 -17.51
CA LYS A 27 13.35 10.13 -17.49
C LYS A 27 14.30 10.71 -16.45
N TYR A 28 14.39 10.10 -15.27
CA TYR A 28 15.31 10.48 -14.21
C TYR A 28 16.77 10.33 -14.65
N GLN A 29 17.15 9.20 -15.24
CA GLN A 29 18.50 8.98 -15.76
C GLN A 29 18.88 10.02 -16.83
N THR A 30 17.94 10.34 -17.70
CA THR A 30 18.15 11.35 -18.74
C THR A 30 18.34 12.74 -18.14
N LEU A 31 17.54 13.11 -17.13
CA LEU A 31 17.67 14.37 -16.41
C LEU A 31 19.04 14.47 -15.71
N VAL A 32 19.43 13.43 -14.97
CA VAL A 32 20.73 13.38 -14.27
C VAL A 32 21.88 13.55 -15.26
N LYS A 33 21.90 12.76 -16.33
CA LYS A 33 22.95 12.86 -17.37
C LYS A 33 23.02 14.23 -17.98
N ARG A 34 21.87 14.85 -18.29
CA ARG A 34 21.78 16.19 -18.87
C ARG A 34 22.35 17.25 -17.92
N LYS A 35 21.95 17.21 -16.64
CA LYS A 35 22.39 18.18 -15.63
C LYS A 35 23.89 18.05 -15.32
N ILE A 36 24.42 16.84 -15.26
CA ILE A 36 25.86 16.59 -15.07
C ILE A 36 26.65 17.15 -16.29
N LYS A 37 26.22 16.85 -17.52
CA LYS A 37 26.86 17.37 -18.71
C LYS A 37 26.85 18.91 -18.83
N ALA A 38 25.79 19.55 -18.30
CA ALA A 38 25.66 20.99 -18.25
C ALA A 38 26.38 21.64 -17.06
N ASN A 39 27.09 20.86 -16.24
CA ASN A 39 27.76 21.30 -15.00
C ASN A 39 26.83 22.00 -13.99
N GLN A 40 25.58 21.55 -13.93
CA GLN A 40 24.50 22.06 -13.06
C GLN A 40 24.27 21.16 -11.86
N VAL A 41 25.33 20.82 -11.11
CA VAL A 41 25.26 19.86 -9.99
C VAL A 41 24.40 20.39 -8.84
N ASN A 42 24.46 21.69 -8.53
CA ASN A 42 23.65 22.29 -7.46
C ASN A 42 22.16 22.27 -7.78
N GLU A 43 21.78 22.52 -9.02
CA GLU A 43 20.39 22.39 -9.47
C GLU A 43 19.92 20.93 -9.43
N LEU A 44 20.81 19.99 -9.77
CA LEU A 44 20.52 18.58 -9.67
C LEU A 44 20.25 18.16 -8.23
N LEU A 45 21.10 18.60 -7.29
CA LEU A 45 20.91 18.34 -5.85
C LEU A 45 19.60 18.92 -5.33
N SER A 46 19.26 20.15 -5.71
CA SER A 46 17.97 20.77 -5.38
C SER A 46 16.80 19.97 -5.94
N THR A 47 16.86 19.54 -7.19
CA THR A 47 15.81 18.74 -7.83
C THR A 47 15.64 17.38 -7.16
N ILE A 48 16.73 16.68 -6.84
CA ILE A 48 16.69 15.38 -6.16
C ILE A 48 16.15 15.53 -4.73
N SER A 49 16.54 16.57 -4.02
CA SER A 49 16.07 16.84 -2.64
C SER A 49 14.59 17.21 -2.58
N SER A 50 14.06 17.83 -3.65
CA SER A 50 12.64 18.20 -3.76
C SER A 50 11.76 17.11 -4.41
N SER A 51 12.36 16.08 -5.00
CA SER A 51 11.63 15.01 -5.69
C SER A 51 11.06 13.98 -4.71
N ARG A 52 10.17 14.42 -3.85
CA ARG A 52 9.21 13.50 -3.24
C ARG A 52 8.30 12.98 -4.35
N ILE A 53 7.90 11.71 -4.26
CA ILE A 53 6.76 11.21 -5.03
C ILE A 53 5.65 12.23 -4.84
N SER A 54 5.11 12.77 -5.92
CA SER A 54 4.06 13.79 -5.79
C SER A 54 2.88 13.19 -5.01
N GLU A 55 2.21 13.99 -4.21
CA GLU A 55 1.02 13.54 -3.48
C GLU A 55 -0.04 12.96 -4.43
N GLU A 56 -0.12 13.50 -5.65
CA GLU A 56 -0.96 12.97 -6.73
C GLU A 56 -0.57 11.55 -7.15
N ASP A 57 0.71 11.28 -7.36
CA ASP A 57 1.19 9.94 -7.74
C ASP A 57 0.95 8.92 -6.63
N ALA A 58 1.15 9.31 -5.37
CA ALA A 58 0.85 8.49 -4.21
C ALA A 58 -0.66 8.18 -4.13
N ALA A 59 -1.52 9.18 -4.30
CA ALA A 59 -2.96 9.01 -4.29
C ALA A 59 -3.44 8.08 -5.42
N VAL A 60 -2.90 8.23 -6.63
CA VAL A 60 -3.23 7.34 -7.77
C VAL A 60 -2.81 5.90 -7.47
N PHE A 61 -1.62 5.69 -6.90
CA PHE A 61 -1.16 4.35 -6.51
C PHE A 61 -2.07 3.73 -5.44
N LEU A 62 -2.36 4.47 -4.38
CA LEU A 62 -3.18 3.97 -3.27
C LEU A 62 -4.62 3.66 -3.70
N ASN A 63 -5.22 4.49 -4.56
CA ASN A 63 -6.55 4.23 -5.11
C ASN A 63 -6.58 2.96 -5.97
N LYS A 64 -5.57 2.74 -6.81
CA LYS A 64 -5.45 1.51 -7.59
C LYS A 64 -5.24 0.28 -6.71
N PHE A 65 -4.42 0.42 -5.67
CA PHE A 65 -4.21 -0.64 -4.68
C PHE A 65 -5.52 -1.00 -3.98
N ASP A 66 -6.24 -0.02 -3.44
CA ASP A 66 -7.50 -0.23 -2.73
C ASP A 66 -8.50 -1.01 -3.59
N LYS A 67 -8.70 -0.55 -4.83
CA LYS A 67 -9.63 -1.18 -5.76
C LYS A 67 -9.23 -2.62 -6.07
N ALA A 68 -7.96 -2.83 -6.46
CA ALA A 68 -7.47 -4.17 -6.79
C ALA A 68 -7.55 -5.13 -5.60
N PHE A 69 -7.23 -4.64 -4.41
CA PHE A 69 -7.29 -5.43 -3.18
C PHE A 69 -8.73 -5.82 -2.82
N LEU A 70 -9.66 -4.87 -2.86
CA LEU A 70 -11.07 -5.13 -2.53
C LEU A 70 -11.77 -6.00 -3.59
N ASP A 71 -11.35 -5.91 -4.86
CA ASP A 71 -11.82 -6.83 -5.90
C ASP A 71 -11.39 -8.28 -5.64
N LEU A 72 -10.19 -8.48 -5.07
CA LEU A 72 -9.70 -9.80 -4.68
C LEU A 72 -10.29 -10.30 -3.36
N TYR A 73 -10.46 -9.41 -2.40
CA TYR A 73 -10.87 -9.70 -1.02
C TYR A 73 -12.08 -8.84 -0.62
N PRO A 74 -13.25 -9.06 -1.21
CA PRO A 74 -14.42 -8.21 -1.00
C PRO A 74 -14.95 -8.21 0.44
N THR A 75 -14.67 -9.26 1.20
CA THR A 75 -15.10 -9.40 2.61
C THR A 75 -14.04 -8.96 3.62
N PHE A 76 -12.89 -8.46 3.17
CA PHE A 76 -11.76 -8.15 4.03
C PHE A 76 -12.11 -7.19 5.18
N VAL A 77 -12.77 -6.07 4.88
CA VAL A 77 -13.12 -5.07 5.90
C VAL A 77 -14.07 -5.65 6.93
N GLN A 78 -15.05 -6.44 6.49
CA GLN A 78 -16.02 -7.08 7.36
C GLN A 78 -15.34 -8.11 8.27
N GLU A 79 -14.47 -8.95 7.72
CA GLU A 79 -13.77 -10.00 8.48
C GLU A 79 -12.73 -9.41 9.44
N LEU A 80 -12.01 -8.35 9.05
CA LEU A 80 -11.13 -7.63 9.95
C LEU A 80 -11.91 -7.00 11.10
N ASN A 81 -13.02 -6.34 10.82
CA ASN A 81 -13.85 -5.72 11.84
C ASN A 81 -14.46 -6.72 12.82
N ALA A 82 -14.67 -7.96 12.41
CA ALA A 82 -15.09 -9.04 13.31
C ALA A 82 -14.03 -9.42 14.35
N LEU A 83 -12.77 -9.08 14.13
CA LEU A 83 -11.66 -9.26 15.08
C LEU A 83 -11.50 -8.09 16.06
N LEU A 84 -12.22 -6.99 15.87
CA LEU A 84 -12.17 -5.81 16.72
C LEU A 84 -13.33 -5.82 17.75
N LEU A 85 -13.09 -5.16 18.88
CA LEU A 85 -14.09 -4.98 19.92
C LEU A 85 -15.33 -4.26 19.37
N PRO A 86 -16.53 -4.54 19.91
CA PRO A 86 -17.75 -3.83 19.54
C PRO A 86 -17.61 -2.31 19.69
N GLY A 87 -18.02 -1.57 18.67
CA GLY A 87 -17.88 -0.10 18.63
C GLY A 87 -16.49 0.41 18.24
N GLN A 88 -15.52 -0.48 18.00
CA GLN A 88 -14.15 -0.14 17.60
C GLN A 88 -13.85 -0.44 16.12
N GLN A 89 -14.89 -0.73 15.35
CA GLN A 89 -14.76 -1.05 13.93
C GLN A 89 -14.20 0.13 13.12
N ILE A 90 -13.49 -0.21 12.06
CA ILE A 90 -12.95 0.75 11.10
C ILE A 90 -13.97 0.92 9.98
N THR A 91 -14.38 2.15 9.73
CA THR A 91 -15.33 2.48 8.65
C THR A 91 -14.59 2.92 7.40
N THR A 92 -15.11 2.54 6.25
CA THR A 92 -14.63 3.00 4.94
C THR A 92 -15.58 4.04 4.36
N LYS A 93 -15.05 4.90 3.49
CA LYS A 93 -15.84 5.84 2.70
C LYS A 93 -15.54 5.58 1.22
N ASN A 94 -16.60 5.42 0.41
CA ASN A 94 -16.51 5.32 -1.05
C ASN A 94 -15.56 4.21 -1.56
N ASP A 95 -15.61 3.02 -0.97
CA ASP A 95 -14.77 1.87 -1.34
C ASP A 95 -13.25 2.13 -1.28
N ALA A 96 -12.85 3.16 -0.55
CA ALA A 96 -11.45 3.45 -0.29
C ALA A 96 -11.03 2.89 1.08
N LEU A 97 -9.87 2.22 1.13
CA LEU A 97 -9.29 1.77 2.38
C LEU A 97 -8.71 2.96 3.16
N THR A 98 -8.87 2.93 4.48
CA THR A 98 -8.13 3.84 5.37
C THR A 98 -6.66 3.41 5.46
N THR A 99 -5.80 4.28 5.99
CA THR A 99 -4.39 3.92 6.24
C THR A 99 -4.27 2.67 7.12
N GLU A 100 -5.09 2.57 8.16
CA GLU A 100 -5.14 1.39 9.03
C GLU A 100 -5.46 0.11 8.24
N LEU A 101 -6.49 0.16 7.40
CA LEU A 101 -6.89 -0.98 6.58
C LEU A 101 -5.84 -1.34 5.51
N ARG A 102 -5.16 -0.36 4.92
CA ARG A 102 -4.07 -0.61 3.96
C ARG A 102 -2.90 -1.34 4.61
N ILE A 103 -2.53 -0.97 5.84
CA ILE A 103 -1.49 -1.67 6.61
C ILE A 103 -1.85 -3.14 6.75
N TYR A 104 -3.06 -3.45 7.19
CA TYR A 104 -3.48 -4.84 7.38
C TYR A 104 -3.77 -5.57 6.07
N ALA A 105 -4.13 -4.87 5.00
CA ALA A 105 -4.19 -5.43 3.65
C ALA A 105 -2.81 -5.92 3.19
N LEU A 106 -1.76 -5.14 3.43
CA LEU A 106 -0.38 -5.53 3.13
C LEU A 106 0.07 -6.71 4.00
N ILE A 107 -0.26 -6.72 5.28
CA ILE A 107 0.01 -7.86 6.18
C ILE A 107 -0.71 -9.11 5.68
N ARG A 108 -1.96 -9.00 5.22
CA ARG A 108 -2.71 -10.11 4.61
C ARG A 108 -2.02 -10.64 3.36
N LEU A 109 -1.39 -9.79 2.57
CA LEU A 109 -0.60 -10.18 1.39
C LEU A 109 0.80 -10.74 1.74
N GLY A 110 1.16 -10.80 3.02
CA GLY A 110 2.43 -11.35 3.49
C GLY A 110 3.54 -10.32 3.72
N ILE A 111 3.28 -9.03 3.52
CA ILE A 111 4.23 -7.94 3.80
C ILE A 111 4.04 -7.52 5.25
N LYS A 112 4.97 -7.96 6.13
CA LYS A 112 4.80 -7.82 7.59
C LYS A 112 5.72 -6.78 8.23
N GLU A 113 6.84 -6.46 7.56
CA GLU A 113 7.83 -5.53 8.11
C GLU A 113 7.32 -4.08 8.03
N SER A 114 7.39 -3.37 9.15
CA SER A 114 6.91 -1.98 9.24
C SER A 114 7.68 -1.04 8.33
N SER A 115 8.96 -1.30 8.05
CA SER A 115 9.77 -0.54 7.09
C SER A 115 9.27 -0.71 5.66
N GLU A 116 8.99 -1.94 5.23
CA GLU A 116 8.45 -2.20 3.88
C GLU A 116 7.05 -1.60 3.71
N ILE A 117 6.19 -1.73 4.71
CA ILE A 117 4.86 -1.12 4.69
C ILE A 117 4.96 0.41 4.62
N ALA A 118 5.88 1.01 5.38
CA ALA A 118 6.13 2.45 5.38
C ALA A 118 6.54 2.97 4.00
N ASP A 119 7.46 2.28 3.35
CA ASP A 119 7.91 2.62 1.99
C ASP A 119 6.76 2.57 0.99
N LEU A 120 5.91 1.52 1.05
CA LEU A 120 4.77 1.35 0.16
C LEU A 120 3.65 2.36 0.39
N LEU A 121 3.44 2.79 1.62
CA LEU A 121 2.37 3.72 2.00
C LEU A 121 2.85 5.17 2.16
N PHE A 122 4.13 5.45 1.89
CA PHE A 122 4.74 6.78 1.97
C PHE A 122 4.74 7.39 3.37
N TYR A 123 4.93 6.55 4.39
CA TYR A 123 5.04 6.94 5.80
C TYR A 123 6.42 6.62 6.38
N SER A 124 6.67 7.10 7.59
CA SER A 124 7.82 6.63 8.37
C SER A 124 7.52 5.27 9.02
N PRO A 125 8.54 4.41 9.28
CA PRO A 125 8.34 3.16 10.02
C PRO A 125 7.70 3.38 11.39
N GLN A 126 8.04 4.46 12.08
CA GLN A 126 7.44 4.81 13.37
C GLN A 126 5.95 5.09 13.26
N THR A 127 5.52 5.77 12.19
CA THR A 127 4.10 6.02 11.91
C THR A 127 3.34 4.71 11.72
N ILE A 128 3.89 3.77 10.95
CA ILE A 128 3.29 2.44 10.76
C ILE A 128 3.20 1.68 12.07
N TYR A 129 4.25 1.71 12.87
CA TYR A 129 4.25 1.09 14.20
C TYR A 129 3.14 1.64 15.10
N ASN A 130 2.95 2.96 15.10
CA ASN A 130 1.91 3.62 15.88
C ASN A 130 0.50 3.19 15.43
N TYR A 131 0.24 3.14 14.12
CA TYR A 131 -1.03 2.63 13.58
C TYR A 131 -1.28 1.17 13.96
N ARG A 132 -0.29 0.30 13.81
CA ARG A 132 -0.40 -1.12 14.20
C ARG A 132 -0.72 -1.27 15.68
N SER A 133 -0.01 -0.55 16.54
CA SER A 133 -0.24 -0.56 17.99
C SER A 133 -1.65 -0.08 18.35
N ALA A 134 -2.11 1.01 17.72
CA ALA A 134 -3.44 1.57 17.96
C ALA A 134 -4.56 0.61 17.55
N VAL A 135 -4.46 -0.03 16.38
CA VAL A 135 -5.47 -1.01 15.94
C VAL A 135 -5.42 -2.28 16.78
N LYS A 136 -4.22 -2.79 17.06
CA LYS A 136 -4.03 -3.97 17.91
C LYS A 136 -4.64 -3.76 19.30
N SER A 137 -4.59 -2.55 19.85
CA SER A 137 -5.20 -2.25 21.16
C SER A 137 -6.71 -2.40 21.17
N ARG A 138 -7.36 -2.31 20.00
CA ARG A 138 -8.82 -2.47 19.81
C ARG A 138 -9.24 -3.90 19.47
N ALA A 139 -8.29 -4.82 19.31
CA ALA A 139 -8.57 -6.21 18.97
C ALA A 139 -9.17 -6.98 20.14
N ILE A 140 -10.09 -7.91 19.85
CA ILE A 140 -10.66 -8.86 20.82
C ILE A 140 -9.53 -9.71 21.42
N ASN A 141 -8.66 -10.25 20.58
CA ASN A 141 -7.45 -10.95 20.99
C ASN A 141 -6.21 -10.24 20.43
N LYS A 142 -5.52 -9.51 21.29
CA LYS A 142 -4.36 -8.71 20.89
C LYS A 142 -3.17 -9.55 20.46
N ASP A 143 -2.99 -10.72 21.05
CA ASP A 143 -1.81 -11.56 20.82
C ASP A 143 -1.88 -12.29 19.49
N SER A 144 -3.06 -12.72 19.07
CA SER A 144 -3.27 -13.42 17.79
C SER A 144 -3.71 -12.53 16.64
N PHE A 145 -4.00 -11.25 16.87
CA PHE A 145 -4.66 -10.38 15.90
C PHE A 145 -4.01 -10.38 14.52
N GLU A 146 -2.70 -10.13 14.43
CA GLU A 146 -2.01 -10.11 13.13
C GLU A 146 -1.93 -11.50 12.48
N ALA A 147 -1.80 -12.56 13.28
CA ALA A 147 -1.85 -13.92 12.79
C ALA A 147 -3.24 -14.28 12.24
N ASP A 148 -4.29 -13.77 12.87
CA ASP A 148 -5.68 -13.96 12.42
C ASP A 148 -5.95 -13.18 11.15
N ILE A 149 -5.44 -11.95 11.03
CA ILE A 149 -5.47 -11.17 9.77
C ILE A 149 -4.86 -11.94 8.60
N ALA A 150 -3.76 -12.63 8.81
CA ALA A 150 -3.12 -13.42 7.76
C ALA A 150 -4.00 -14.57 7.23
N LYS A 151 -5.02 -14.96 7.98
CA LYS A 151 -5.91 -16.10 7.68
C LYS A 151 -7.29 -15.68 7.14
N ILE A 152 -7.71 -14.42 7.32
CA ILE A 152 -9.01 -13.97 6.81
C ILE A 152 -9.08 -13.99 5.30
N CYS A 153 -10.27 -14.00 4.74
CA CYS A 153 -10.52 -14.09 3.30
C CYS A 153 -9.89 -15.34 2.67
N TRP A 154 -9.77 -16.41 3.44
CA TRP A 154 -9.32 -17.71 2.92
C TRP A 154 -10.45 -18.32 2.11
N VAL A 155 -10.28 -18.41 0.80
CA VAL A 155 -11.22 -19.16 -0.05
C VAL A 155 -10.91 -20.65 0.13
N ILE A 156 -11.74 -21.33 0.88
CA ILE A 156 -11.75 -22.79 0.88
C ILE A 156 -12.19 -23.22 -0.53
N ARG A 157 -11.32 -23.88 -1.26
CA ARG A 157 -11.66 -24.54 -2.54
C ARG A 157 -12.40 -25.83 -2.26
#